data_f8a480a70a493b69d4d16df3fb6ce2ac
#
_entry.id   f8a480a70a493b69d4d16df3fb6ce2ac
#
_cell.length_a   1.000
_cell.length_b   1.000
_cell.length_c   1.000
_cell.angle_alpha   90.00
_cell.angle_beta   90.00
_cell.angle_gamma   90.00
#
_symmetry.space_group_name_H-M   'P 1'
#
loop_
_entity.id
_entity.type
_entity.pdbx_description
1 polymer ?
#
loop_
_entity_poly.entity_id
_entity_poly.type
_entity_poly.pdbx_seq_one_letter_code
_entity_poly.pdbx_strand_id
1 'polypeptide(L)'
;MKTLHVNLPGREYKIDIGLNILDQLLPAAVLSNSTDHVVVVTNTTLHDLYPDRVSQVLQNSGVRVSTCVLEDGEEYKNLETLSLIFDFLMKFSANRKTLVVAFGGGVIGDMSGFAAATFMRGIPLIQVPTTLLADVDSSVGGKTAVNHPSAKNTIGSFKQPEYVCIELSFLKTLPSRELKAGFIELLKHGLIHDINLFEFIQGQTLEPLKFEFLEEAIFRSCRIKGRVVEQDETETGLRAILNFGHTLGHLIETHAGYGTYLHGEAVGAGMCFAAFVSWRCNELPEKDWERISSYLRKILAPVVLHNLDQDVFRDLILHDKKTQNQAVNFIMLKKLGASFIQYETPVEKLWDEFKNFTALYPEFVELR
;
A
#
# COMPACT_ATOMS: atom_id res chain seq x y z
N MET A 1 -12.80 15.77 -9.87
CA MET A 1 -11.88 14.83 -10.54
C MET A 1 -10.51 15.47 -10.68
N LYS A 2 -9.45 14.73 -10.32
CA LYS A 2 -8.03 15.14 -10.42
C LYS A 2 -7.27 14.12 -11.25
N THR A 3 -6.28 14.59 -11.99
CA THR A 3 -5.42 13.76 -12.83
C THR A 3 -3.96 13.95 -12.45
N LEU A 4 -3.24 12.86 -12.33
CA LEU A 4 -1.79 12.81 -12.10
C LEU A 4 -1.14 11.99 -13.20
N HIS A 5 0.07 12.38 -13.62
CA HIS A 5 0.93 11.59 -14.48
C HIS A 5 2.14 11.12 -13.70
N VAL A 6 2.50 9.86 -13.85
CA VAL A 6 3.74 9.26 -13.35
C VAL A 6 4.65 9.08 -14.56
N ASN A 7 5.77 9.82 -14.56
CA ASN A 7 6.65 9.94 -15.72
C ASN A 7 7.85 8.99 -15.57
N LEU A 8 7.71 7.78 -16.09
CA LEU A 8 8.77 6.78 -16.13
C LEU A 8 9.15 6.54 -17.59
N PRO A 9 10.41 6.70 -18.01
CA PRO A 9 10.81 6.60 -19.42
C PRO A 9 10.29 5.34 -20.11
N GLY A 10 9.37 5.50 -21.08
CA GLY A 10 8.75 4.43 -21.85
C GLY A 10 7.70 3.59 -21.08
N ARG A 11 7.29 4.03 -19.89
CA ARG A 11 6.28 3.38 -19.03
C ARG A 11 5.46 4.42 -18.25
N GLU A 12 5.21 5.57 -18.89
CA GLU A 12 4.39 6.64 -18.35
C GLU A 12 2.95 6.16 -18.22
N TYR A 13 2.29 6.54 -17.13
CA TYR A 13 0.88 6.24 -16.95
C TYR A 13 0.15 7.36 -16.24
N LYS A 14 -1.17 7.35 -16.40
CA LYS A 14 -2.08 8.33 -15.80
C LYS A 14 -2.83 7.73 -14.64
N ILE A 15 -3.06 8.54 -13.60
CA ILE A 15 -3.93 8.23 -12.46
C ILE A 15 -5.04 9.27 -12.46
N ASP A 16 -6.28 8.83 -12.63
CA ASP A 16 -7.47 9.68 -12.44
C ASP A 16 -8.14 9.35 -11.11
N ILE A 17 -8.53 10.38 -10.38
CA ILE A 17 -9.09 10.30 -9.03
C ILE A 17 -10.38 11.10 -9.00
N GLY A 18 -11.48 10.48 -8.61
CA GLY A 18 -12.75 11.20 -8.52
C GLY A 18 -13.94 10.33 -8.13
N LEU A 19 -15.07 10.98 -7.99
CA LEU A 19 -16.34 10.33 -7.70
C LEU A 19 -17.14 10.13 -9.00
N ASN A 20 -17.66 8.91 -9.22
CA ASN A 20 -18.45 8.53 -10.40
C ASN A 20 -17.70 8.71 -11.74
N ILE A 21 -16.40 8.41 -11.76
CA ILE A 21 -15.56 8.54 -12.96
C ILE A 21 -15.40 7.23 -13.73
N LEU A 22 -15.66 6.09 -13.11
CA LEU A 22 -15.38 4.75 -13.66
C LEU A 22 -16.08 4.53 -15.00
N ASP A 23 -17.38 4.90 -15.11
CA ASP A 23 -18.21 4.64 -16.29
C ASP A 23 -17.71 5.36 -17.55
N GLN A 24 -17.10 6.52 -17.37
CA GLN A 24 -16.57 7.32 -18.47
C GLN A 24 -15.12 6.97 -18.80
N LEU A 25 -14.28 6.81 -17.78
CA LEU A 25 -12.83 6.76 -17.98
C LEU A 25 -12.30 5.35 -18.25
N LEU A 26 -12.88 4.32 -17.63
CA LEU A 26 -12.41 2.95 -17.84
C LEU A 26 -12.60 2.46 -19.29
N PRO A 27 -13.77 2.66 -19.96
CA PRO A 27 -13.90 2.30 -21.37
C PRO A 27 -12.88 3.00 -22.26
N ALA A 28 -12.63 4.30 -22.05
CA ALA A 28 -11.65 5.05 -22.82
C ALA A 28 -10.23 4.51 -22.64
N ALA A 29 -9.85 4.17 -21.40
CA ALA A 29 -8.54 3.57 -21.08
C ALA A 29 -8.40 2.17 -21.69
N VAL A 30 -9.43 1.34 -21.67
CA VAL A 30 -9.43 0.00 -22.30
C VAL A 30 -9.27 0.13 -23.81
N LEU A 31 -10.02 1.00 -24.46
CA LEU A 31 -9.95 1.18 -25.92
C LEU A 31 -8.60 1.73 -26.38
N SER A 32 -7.95 2.59 -25.59
CA SER A 32 -6.62 3.12 -25.92
C SER A 32 -5.53 2.03 -25.97
N ASN A 33 -5.73 0.90 -25.30
CA ASN A 33 -4.82 -0.24 -25.29
C ASN A 33 -4.98 -1.18 -26.51
N SER A 34 -5.93 -0.88 -27.43
CA SER A 34 -6.17 -1.70 -28.63
C SER A 34 -6.40 -3.19 -28.34
N THR A 35 -7.02 -3.49 -27.19
CA THR A 35 -7.35 -4.85 -26.77
C THR A 35 -8.69 -5.30 -27.34
N ASP A 36 -8.82 -6.59 -27.56
CA ASP A 36 -10.08 -7.26 -27.94
C ASP A 36 -10.65 -8.11 -26.79
N HIS A 37 -9.86 -8.32 -25.73
CA HIS A 37 -10.24 -9.12 -24.59
C HIS A 37 -9.72 -8.51 -23.28
N VAL A 38 -10.63 -8.26 -22.35
CA VAL A 38 -10.35 -7.83 -20.98
C VAL A 38 -10.60 -8.99 -20.02
N VAL A 39 -9.63 -9.28 -19.17
CA VAL A 39 -9.79 -10.17 -18.03
C VAL A 39 -9.83 -9.34 -16.75
N VAL A 40 -10.99 -9.28 -16.12
CA VAL A 40 -11.17 -8.66 -14.81
C VAL A 40 -10.78 -9.66 -13.74
N VAL A 41 -9.86 -9.29 -12.84
CA VAL A 41 -9.54 -10.07 -11.65
C VAL A 41 -10.11 -9.34 -10.44
N THR A 42 -10.89 -10.02 -9.64
CA THR A 42 -11.54 -9.49 -8.43
C THR A 42 -11.63 -10.57 -7.36
N ASN A 43 -12.21 -10.25 -6.20
CA ASN A 43 -12.46 -11.21 -5.13
C ASN A 43 -13.96 -11.43 -4.87
N THR A 44 -14.27 -12.43 -4.06
CA THR A 44 -15.64 -12.82 -3.69
C THR A 44 -16.39 -11.66 -3.04
N THR A 45 -15.79 -10.93 -2.10
CA THR A 45 -16.40 -9.77 -1.42
C THR A 45 -16.82 -8.69 -2.40
N LEU A 46 -15.95 -8.31 -3.36
CA LEU A 46 -16.27 -7.28 -4.34
C LEU A 46 -17.24 -7.77 -5.41
N HIS A 47 -17.17 -9.05 -5.77
CA HIS A 47 -18.14 -9.65 -6.69
C HIS A 47 -19.56 -9.60 -6.12
N ASP A 48 -19.71 -9.85 -4.83
CA ASP A 48 -21.01 -9.79 -4.14
C ASP A 48 -21.52 -8.34 -3.96
N LEU A 49 -20.62 -7.40 -3.63
CA LEU A 49 -20.97 -5.98 -3.44
C LEU A 49 -21.25 -5.26 -4.76
N TYR A 50 -20.55 -5.63 -5.83
CA TYR A 50 -20.58 -4.97 -7.14
C TYR A 50 -20.65 -5.99 -8.29
N PRO A 51 -21.73 -6.78 -8.37
CA PRO A 51 -21.84 -7.86 -9.35
C PRO A 51 -21.66 -7.32 -10.77
N ASP A 52 -20.70 -7.93 -11.50
CA ASP A 52 -20.39 -7.61 -12.89
C ASP A 52 -20.10 -6.12 -13.18
N ARG A 53 -19.76 -5.32 -12.16
CA ARG A 53 -19.63 -3.85 -12.29
C ARG A 53 -18.71 -3.41 -13.45
N VAL A 54 -17.52 -4.03 -13.55
CA VAL A 54 -16.58 -3.71 -14.63
C VAL A 54 -17.09 -4.20 -15.97
N SER A 55 -17.69 -5.40 -16.04
CA SER A 55 -18.29 -5.94 -17.26
C SER A 55 -19.42 -5.05 -17.77
N GLN A 56 -20.27 -4.54 -16.88
CA GLN A 56 -21.36 -3.60 -17.22
C GLN A 56 -20.81 -2.29 -17.80
N VAL A 57 -19.78 -1.73 -17.19
CA VAL A 57 -19.11 -0.50 -17.67
C VAL A 57 -18.53 -0.69 -19.07
N LEU A 58 -18.02 -1.88 -19.36
CA LEU A 58 -17.39 -2.20 -20.66
C LEU A 58 -18.37 -2.77 -21.70
N GLN A 59 -19.65 -2.98 -21.35
CA GLN A 59 -20.64 -3.66 -22.20
C GLN A 59 -20.74 -3.07 -23.63
N ASN A 60 -20.63 -1.75 -23.75
CA ASN A 60 -20.76 -1.06 -25.02
C ASN A 60 -19.42 -0.76 -25.71
N SER A 61 -18.30 -1.23 -25.17
CA SER A 61 -16.97 -0.97 -25.72
C SER A 61 -16.59 -1.90 -26.89
N GLY A 62 -17.38 -2.97 -27.13
CA GLY A 62 -17.11 -3.95 -28.18
C GLY A 62 -16.01 -4.94 -27.82
N VAL A 63 -15.41 -4.87 -26.63
CA VAL A 63 -14.39 -5.82 -26.15
C VAL A 63 -15.05 -6.99 -25.45
N ARG A 64 -14.47 -8.19 -25.59
CA ARG A 64 -14.86 -9.35 -24.81
C ARG A 64 -14.39 -9.16 -23.36
N VAL A 65 -15.27 -9.40 -22.38
CA VAL A 65 -14.93 -9.33 -20.95
C VAL A 65 -15.13 -10.68 -20.29
N SER A 66 -14.16 -11.12 -19.49
CA SER A 66 -14.23 -12.31 -18.65
C SER A 66 -13.79 -11.97 -17.23
N THR A 67 -14.50 -12.46 -16.21
CA THR A 67 -14.23 -12.15 -14.81
C THR A 67 -13.68 -13.37 -14.07
N CYS A 68 -12.49 -13.23 -13.50
CA CYS A 68 -11.83 -14.18 -12.60
C CYS A 68 -12.08 -13.74 -11.16
N VAL A 69 -12.84 -14.51 -10.41
CA VAL A 69 -13.16 -14.25 -8.99
C VAL A 69 -12.28 -15.14 -8.12
N LEU A 70 -11.54 -14.53 -7.20
CA LEU A 70 -10.65 -15.20 -6.25
C LEU A 70 -11.26 -15.11 -4.84
N GLU A 71 -10.81 -15.94 -3.92
CA GLU A 71 -11.14 -15.79 -2.51
C GLU A 71 -10.54 -14.49 -1.95
N ASP A 72 -11.25 -13.86 -1.00
CA ASP A 72 -10.81 -12.63 -0.36
C ASP A 72 -9.96 -12.92 0.87
N GLY A 73 -8.85 -12.23 1.02
CA GLY A 73 -7.97 -12.31 2.19
C GLY A 73 -6.48 -12.32 1.83
N GLU A 74 -5.65 -11.84 2.75
CA GLU A 74 -4.19 -11.81 2.60
C GLU A 74 -3.58 -13.23 2.55
N GLU A 75 -4.22 -14.22 3.16
CA GLU A 75 -3.83 -15.64 3.11
C GLU A 75 -3.88 -16.23 1.71
N TYR A 76 -4.72 -15.67 0.84
CA TYR A 76 -4.83 -16.08 -0.57
C TYR A 76 -3.83 -15.38 -1.49
N LYS A 77 -3.03 -14.44 -0.97
CA LYS A 77 -1.97 -13.78 -1.73
C LYS A 77 -0.73 -14.69 -1.86
N ASN A 78 -0.84 -15.75 -2.62
CA ASN A 78 0.18 -16.80 -2.72
C ASN A 78 0.31 -17.35 -4.15
N LEU A 79 1.29 -18.26 -4.39
CA LEU A 79 1.54 -18.86 -5.70
C LEU A 79 0.41 -19.79 -6.19
N GLU A 80 -0.32 -20.42 -5.28
CA GLU A 80 -1.43 -21.31 -5.63
C GLU A 80 -2.58 -20.48 -6.21
N THR A 81 -2.97 -19.40 -5.56
CA THR A 81 -3.99 -18.48 -6.06
C THR A 81 -3.53 -17.77 -7.34
N LEU A 82 -2.24 -17.41 -7.46
CA LEU A 82 -1.69 -16.87 -8.69
C LEU A 82 -1.84 -17.84 -9.86
N SER A 83 -1.65 -19.16 -9.62
CA SER A 83 -1.86 -20.20 -10.65
C SER A 83 -3.30 -20.21 -11.16
N LEU A 84 -4.30 -19.94 -10.31
CA LEU A 84 -5.69 -19.85 -10.76
C LEU A 84 -5.91 -18.70 -11.76
N ILE A 85 -5.20 -17.59 -11.61
CA ILE A 85 -5.24 -16.50 -12.60
C ILE A 85 -4.67 -16.98 -13.94
N PHE A 86 -3.54 -17.69 -13.94
CA PHE A 86 -2.96 -18.25 -15.17
C PHE A 86 -3.88 -19.25 -15.84
N ASP A 87 -4.46 -20.19 -15.09
CA ASP A 87 -5.41 -21.17 -15.60
C ASP A 87 -6.63 -20.48 -16.24
N PHE A 88 -7.12 -19.40 -15.60
CA PHE A 88 -8.21 -18.61 -16.15
C PHE A 88 -7.82 -17.91 -17.46
N LEU A 89 -6.64 -17.27 -17.51
CA LEU A 89 -6.11 -16.64 -18.72
C LEU A 89 -5.98 -17.67 -19.87
N MET A 90 -5.45 -18.84 -19.59
CA MET A 90 -5.32 -19.94 -20.59
C MET A 90 -6.69 -20.44 -21.06
N LYS A 91 -7.61 -20.70 -20.13
CA LYS A 91 -8.97 -21.19 -20.43
C LYS A 91 -9.72 -20.24 -21.38
N PHE A 92 -9.56 -18.96 -21.21
CA PHE A 92 -10.21 -17.94 -22.03
C PHE A 92 -9.37 -17.47 -23.22
N SER A 93 -8.33 -18.23 -23.59
CA SER A 93 -7.47 -17.98 -24.77
C SER A 93 -6.88 -16.57 -24.76
N ALA A 94 -6.41 -16.12 -23.59
CA ALA A 94 -5.73 -14.85 -23.46
C ALA A 94 -4.43 -14.84 -24.30
N ASN A 95 -4.11 -13.69 -24.85
CA ASN A 95 -2.94 -13.47 -25.70
C ASN A 95 -2.18 -12.19 -25.26
N ARG A 96 -1.14 -11.81 -26.01
CA ARG A 96 -0.32 -10.62 -25.68
C ARG A 96 -1.07 -9.28 -25.69
N LYS A 97 -2.24 -9.22 -26.32
CA LYS A 97 -3.10 -8.04 -26.35
C LYS A 97 -4.20 -8.08 -25.28
N THR A 98 -4.33 -9.19 -24.56
CA THR A 98 -5.30 -9.31 -23.47
C THR A 98 -4.91 -8.32 -22.37
N LEU A 99 -5.87 -7.51 -21.95
CA LEU A 99 -5.70 -6.52 -20.88
C LEU A 99 -6.24 -7.10 -19.57
N VAL A 100 -5.42 -7.07 -18.52
CA VAL A 100 -5.87 -7.38 -17.16
C VAL A 100 -6.39 -6.11 -16.50
N VAL A 101 -7.57 -6.17 -15.92
CA VAL A 101 -8.12 -5.14 -15.04
C VAL A 101 -8.16 -5.70 -13.62
N ALA A 102 -7.31 -5.17 -12.75
CA ALA A 102 -7.30 -5.50 -11.32
C ALA A 102 -8.37 -4.67 -10.63
N PHE A 103 -9.51 -5.27 -10.29
CA PHE A 103 -10.61 -4.63 -9.58
C PHE A 103 -10.61 -5.10 -8.13
N GLY A 104 -9.94 -4.36 -7.24
CA GLY A 104 -9.82 -4.78 -5.84
C GLY A 104 -8.86 -3.97 -5.00
N GLY A 105 -8.64 -4.45 -3.77
CA GLY A 105 -7.62 -3.94 -2.86
C GLY A 105 -6.20 -4.35 -3.26
N GLY A 106 -5.23 -4.13 -2.35
CA GLY A 106 -3.81 -4.41 -2.60
C GLY A 106 -3.52 -5.86 -2.97
N VAL A 107 -4.22 -6.83 -2.37
CA VAL A 107 -4.06 -8.28 -2.68
C VAL A 107 -4.36 -8.55 -4.15
N ILE A 108 -5.51 -8.08 -4.63
CA ILE A 108 -5.92 -8.25 -6.03
C ILE A 108 -4.99 -7.48 -6.97
N GLY A 109 -4.64 -6.23 -6.61
CA GLY A 109 -3.71 -5.41 -7.40
C GLY A 109 -2.35 -6.07 -7.60
N ASP A 110 -1.77 -6.59 -6.53
CA ASP A 110 -0.45 -7.23 -6.55
C ASP A 110 -0.45 -8.55 -7.32
N MET A 111 -1.41 -9.44 -7.06
CA MET A 111 -1.50 -10.72 -7.77
C MET A 111 -1.81 -10.53 -9.26
N SER A 112 -2.75 -9.64 -9.60
CA SER A 112 -3.07 -9.33 -11.00
C SER A 112 -1.88 -8.72 -11.73
N GLY A 113 -1.17 -7.82 -11.05
CA GLY A 113 0.03 -7.19 -11.59
C GLY A 113 1.16 -8.20 -11.81
N PHE A 114 1.38 -9.12 -10.88
CA PHE A 114 2.39 -10.16 -11.05
C PHE A 114 1.99 -11.17 -12.13
N ALA A 115 0.71 -11.54 -12.21
CA ALA A 115 0.21 -12.34 -13.33
C ALA A 115 0.43 -11.62 -14.67
N ALA A 116 0.07 -10.34 -14.77
CA ALA A 116 0.28 -9.54 -15.97
C ALA A 116 1.76 -9.37 -16.34
N ALA A 117 2.67 -9.30 -15.36
CA ALA A 117 4.10 -9.21 -15.59
C ALA A 117 4.69 -10.48 -16.20
N THR A 118 4.17 -11.65 -15.83
CA THR A 118 4.76 -12.96 -16.14
C THR A 118 4.05 -13.69 -17.28
N PHE A 119 2.72 -13.55 -17.43
CA PHE A 119 1.95 -14.17 -18.49
C PHE A 119 2.42 -13.63 -19.85
N MET A 120 2.71 -14.55 -20.81
CA MET A 120 3.24 -14.22 -22.14
C MET A 120 4.48 -13.29 -22.12
N ARG A 121 5.23 -13.20 -21.02
CA ARG A 121 6.36 -12.29 -20.74
C ARG A 121 5.94 -10.81 -20.63
N GLY A 122 4.70 -10.57 -20.28
CA GLY A 122 4.13 -9.25 -20.06
C GLY A 122 2.92 -8.96 -20.92
N ILE A 123 1.80 -8.65 -20.27
CA ILE A 123 0.55 -8.16 -20.87
C ILE A 123 0.15 -6.85 -20.20
N PRO A 124 -0.69 -6.00 -20.83
CA PRO A 124 -1.13 -4.74 -20.23
C PRO A 124 -1.99 -4.93 -18.98
N LEU A 125 -1.89 -3.96 -18.06
CA LEU A 125 -2.57 -3.93 -16.77
C LEU A 125 -3.22 -2.59 -16.54
N ILE A 126 -4.48 -2.58 -16.08
CA ILE A 126 -5.15 -1.42 -15.49
C ILE A 126 -5.47 -1.73 -14.03
N GLN A 127 -5.22 -0.75 -13.13
CA GLN A 127 -5.59 -0.83 -11.73
C GLN A 127 -6.90 -0.06 -11.49
N VAL A 128 -7.85 -0.70 -10.83
CA VAL A 128 -9.08 -0.09 -10.31
C VAL A 128 -9.13 -0.41 -8.82
N PRO A 129 -8.36 0.34 -8.00
CA PRO A 129 -8.29 0.11 -6.56
C PRO A 129 -9.62 0.40 -5.88
N THR A 130 -9.94 -0.33 -4.81
CA THR A 130 -11.21 -0.24 -4.09
C THR A 130 -11.06 -0.03 -2.59
N THR A 131 -9.81 0.03 -2.10
CA THR A 131 -9.48 0.34 -0.71
C THR A 131 -8.63 1.60 -0.66
N LEU A 132 -8.76 2.39 0.43
CA LEU A 132 -7.94 3.59 0.58
C LEU A 132 -6.43 3.27 0.57
N LEU A 133 -6.03 2.13 1.14
CA LEU A 133 -4.64 1.66 1.09
C LEU A 133 -4.17 1.46 -0.35
N ALA A 134 -5.00 0.83 -1.18
CA ALA A 134 -4.65 0.61 -2.58
C ALA A 134 -4.67 1.92 -3.38
N ASP A 135 -5.58 2.84 -3.08
CA ASP A 135 -5.65 4.17 -3.71
C ASP A 135 -4.37 4.96 -3.54
N VAL A 136 -3.80 4.96 -2.32
CA VAL A 136 -2.65 5.82 -1.98
C VAL A 136 -1.29 5.12 -2.08
N ASP A 137 -1.28 3.79 -2.06
CA ASP A 137 -0.03 3.03 -1.97
C ASP A 137 0.08 1.92 -3.02
N SER A 138 -0.57 0.77 -2.89
CA SER A 138 -0.24 -0.42 -3.70
C SER A 138 -0.48 -0.25 -5.21
N SER A 139 -1.43 0.56 -5.66
CA SER A 139 -1.69 0.82 -7.09
C SER A 139 -0.63 1.71 -7.77
N VAL A 140 0.28 2.33 -7.01
CA VAL A 140 1.27 3.30 -7.52
C VAL A 140 2.67 2.75 -7.37
N GLY A 141 3.46 2.77 -8.46
CA GLY A 141 4.89 2.44 -8.43
C GLY A 141 5.25 1.00 -8.77
N GLY A 142 4.27 0.21 -9.25
CA GLY A 142 4.48 -1.03 -9.98
C GLY A 142 5.05 -2.22 -9.20
N LYS A 143 5.19 -2.14 -7.88
CA LYS A 143 5.53 -3.32 -7.07
C LYS A 143 4.36 -4.29 -7.09
N THR A 144 4.61 -5.52 -7.54
CA THR A 144 3.61 -6.58 -7.59
C THR A 144 4.22 -7.87 -7.05
N ALA A 145 3.51 -8.58 -6.18
CA ALA A 145 4.08 -9.73 -5.50
C ALA A 145 3.02 -10.68 -4.96
N VAL A 146 3.50 -11.86 -4.57
CA VAL A 146 2.80 -12.82 -3.73
C VAL A 146 3.62 -13.15 -2.49
N ASN A 147 2.96 -13.68 -1.48
CA ASN A 147 3.58 -14.12 -0.25
C ASN A 147 4.18 -15.53 -0.42
N HIS A 148 5.27 -15.76 0.28
CA HIS A 148 5.80 -17.08 0.58
C HIS A 148 5.48 -17.42 2.05
N PRO A 149 5.30 -18.71 2.44
CA PRO A 149 5.06 -19.05 3.83
C PRO A 149 6.06 -18.46 4.85
N SER A 150 7.30 -18.19 4.41
CA SER A 150 8.36 -17.63 5.25
C SER A 150 8.50 -16.12 5.18
N ALA A 151 7.85 -15.42 4.23
CA ALA A 151 8.04 -13.97 4.07
C ALA A 151 6.96 -13.33 3.18
N LYS A 152 6.52 -12.12 3.52
CA LYS A 152 5.59 -11.33 2.69
C LYS A 152 6.28 -10.71 1.48
N ASN A 153 5.56 -10.63 0.36
CA ASN A 153 5.90 -9.86 -0.85
C ASN A 153 7.31 -10.13 -1.43
N THR A 154 7.86 -11.33 -1.20
CA THR A 154 9.24 -11.64 -1.63
C THR A 154 9.33 -12.20 -3.05
N ILE A 155 8.23 -12.70 -3.58
CA ILE A 155 8.16 -13.27 -4.93
C ILE A 155 7.33 -12.32 -5.79
N GLY A 156 7.97 -11.60 -6.71
CA GLY A 156 7.25 -10.59 -7.47
C GLY A 156 8.04 -9.97 -8.60
N SER A 157 7.48 -8.91 -9.16
CA SER A 157 8.04 -8.16 -10.28
C SER A 157 7.68 -6.67 -10.18
N PHE A 158 8.45 -5.83 -10.87
CA PHE A 158 8.02 -4.46 -11.15
C PHE A 158 7.19 -4.44 -12.44
N LYS A 159 5.89 -4.18 -12.33
CA LYS A 159 4.94 -4.03 -13.43
C LYS A 159 4.17 -2.73 -13.29
N GLN A 160 4.56 -1.72 -14.05
CA GLN A 160 3.78 -0.47 -14.09
C GLN A 160 2.45 -0.71 -14.79
N PRO A 161 1.34 -0.14 -14.28
CA PRO A 161 0.06 -0.20 -14.97
C PRO A 161 0.06 0.75 -16.18
N GLU A 162 -0.78 0.48 -17.16
CA GLU A 162 -1.08 1.41 -18.26
C GLU A 162 -1.97 2.59 -17.80
N TYR A 163 -2.75 2.34 -16.74
CA TYR A 163 -3.69 3.30 -16.19
C TYR A 163 -4.13 2.92 -14.77
N VAL A 164 -4.40 3.93 -13.93
CA VAL A 164 -5.02 3.75 -12.62
C VAL A 164 -6.28 4.59 -12.53
N CYS A 165 -7.42 3.96 -12.22
CA CYS A 165 -8.72 4.61 -12.04
C CYS A 165 -9.14 4.52 -10.57
N ILE A 166 -8.99 5.59 -9.82
CA ILE A 166 -9.38 5.68 -8.40
C ILE A 166 -10.80 6.24 -8.32
N GLU A 167 -11.77 5.33 -8.23
CA GLU A 167 -13.19 5.64 -8.09
C GLU A 167 -13.57 5.72 -6.62
N LEU A 168 -13.77 6.92 -6.10
CA LEU A 168 -13.99 7.17 -4.68
C LEU A 168 -15.28 6.56 -4.12
N SER A 169 -16.26 6.25 -4.99
CA SER A 169 -17.51 5.65 -4.52
C SER A 169 -17.34 4.29 -3.87
N PHE A 170 -16.28 3.54 -4.21
CA PHE A 170 -15.98 2.24 -3.58
C PHE A 170 -15.63 2.37 -2.09
N LEU A 171 -15.12 3.52 -1.65
CA LEU A 171 -14.82 3.77 -0.24
C LEU A 171 -16.10 3.81 0.65
N LYS A 172 -17.31 3.93 0.05
CA LYS A 172 -18.58 3.91 0.80
C LYS A 172 -18.86 2.56 1.47
N THR A 173 -18.40 1.47 0.87
CA THR A 173 -18.61 0.10 1.37
C THR A 173 -17.40 -0.45 2.10
N LEU A 174 -16.29 0.32 2.11
CA LEU A 174 -15.08 -0.08 2.80
C LEU A 174 -15.30 -0.03 4.33
N PRO A 175 -15.02 -1.12 5.08
CA PRO A 175 -15.11 -1.11 6.53
C PRO A 175 -14.25 0.00 7.15
N SER A 176 -14.76 0.61 8.24
CA SER A 176 -14.09 1.72 8.94
C SER A 176 -12.64 1.37 9.37
N ARG A 177 -12.40 0.12 9.77
CA ARG A 177 -11.07 -0.38 10.13
C ARG A 177 -10.11 -0.34 8.95
N GLU A 178 -10.55 -0.78 7.78
CA GLU A 178 -9.77 -0.75 6.53
C GLU A 178 -9.53 0.70 6.03
N LEU A 179 -10.55 1.55 6.16
CA LEU A 179 -10.43 2.96 5.82
C LEU A 179 -9.35 3.64 6.69
N LYS A 180 -9.33 3.37 8.00
CA LYS A 180 -8.31 3.88 8.92
C LYS A 180 -6.92 3.34 8.60
N ALA A 181 -6.81 2.05 8.25
CA ALA A 181 -5.54 1.45 7.85
C ALA A 181 -4.94 2.14 6.61
N GLY A 182 -5.74 2.37 5.57
CA GLY A 182 -5.31 3.13 4.40
C GLY A 182 -4.95 4.59 4.71
N PHE A 183 -5.66 5.21 5.65
CA PHE A 183 -5.39 6.57 6.07
C PHE A 183 -4.03 6.74 6.77
N ILE A 184 -3.52 5.72 7.43
CA ILE A 184 -2.18 5.72 8.01
C ILE A 184 -1.11 5.87 6.91
N GLU A 185 -1.27 5.19 5.78
CA GLU A 185 -0.35 5.33 4.65
C GLU A 185 -0.41 6.73 4.00
N LEU A 186 -1.60 7.30 3.93
CA LEU A 186 -1.78 8.68 3.49
C LEU A 186 -1.08 9.66 4.45
N LEU A 187 -1.23 9.46 5.77
CA LEU A 187 -0.55 10.22 6.82
C LEU A 187 0.97 10.08 6.71
N LYS A 188 1.48 8.88 6.46
CA LYS A 188 2.90 8.62 6.25
C LYS A 188 3.51 9.55 5.20
N HIS A 189 2.87 9.71 4.05
CA HIS A 189 3.35 10.59 3.00
C HIS A 189 3.46 12.06 3.45
N GLY A 190 2.52 12.53 4.27
CA GLY A 190 2.60 13.85 4.90
C GLY A 190 3.80 13.98 5.85
N LEU A 191 4.02 12.99 6.69
CA LEU A 191 5.10 13.00 7.68
C LEU A 191 6.50 12.96 7.04
N ILE A 192 6.68 12.16 5.98
CA ILE A 192 8.00 11.95 5.38
C ILE A 192 8.39 12.98 4.33
N HIS A 193 7.42 13.67 3.69
CA HIS A 193 7.73 14.46 2.49
C HIS A 193 6.99 15.80 2.38
N ASP A 194 5.80 15.97 2.95
CA ASP A 194 4.99 17.18 2.76
C ASP A 194 4.19 17.57 4.00
N ILE A 195 4.71 18.52 4.78
CA ILE A 195 4.01 19.06 5.96
C ILE A 195 2.62 19.62 5.63
N ASN A 196 2.43 20.21 4.42
CA ASN A 196 1.12 20.76 4.05
C ASN A 196 0.06 19.66 3.87
N LEU A 197 0.46 18.44 3.47
CA LEU A 197 -0.44 17.29 3.47
C LEU A 197 -0.79 16.89 4.91
N PHE A 198 0.20 16.80 5.81
CA PHE A 198 -0.05 16.50 7.22
C PHE A 198 -1.01 17.52 7.84
N GLU A 199 -0.80 18.81 7.63
CA GLU A 199 -1.67 19.89 8.17
C GLU A 199 -3.07 19.85 7.56
N PHE A 200 -3.18 19.54 6.26
CA PHE A 200 -4.46 19.39 5.58
C PHE A 200 -5.32 18.26 6.17
N ILE A 201 -4.70 17.15 6.56
CA ILE A 201 -5.40 15.98 7.12
C ILE A 201 -5.60 16.06 8.64
N GLN A 202 -4.73 16.78 9.38
CA GLN A 202 -4.74 16.81 10.85
C GLN A 202 -6.07 17.30 11.45
N GLY A 203 -6.79 18.19 10.77
CA GLY A 203 -8.06 18.75 11.22
C GLY A 203 -9.30 18.01 10.72
N GLN A 204 -9.14 16.88 10.04
CA GLN A 204 -10.25 16.17 9.40
C GLN A 204 -10.61 14.89 10.14
N THR A 205 -11.88 14.50 9.99
CA THR A 205 -12.39 13.19 10.40
C THR A 205 -12.64 12.34 9.17
N LEU A 206 -12.44 11.03 9.27
CA LEU A 206 -12.73 10.10 8.19
C LEU A 206 -14.22 9.79 8.07
N GLU A 207 -14.96 9.94 9.13
CA GLU A 207 -16.40 9.68 9.18
C GLU A 207 -17.15 10.93 9.67
N PRO A 208 -18.23 11.33 8.96
CA PRO A 208 -18.70 10.79 7.67
C PRO A 208 -17.73 11.08 6.51
N LEU A 209 -17.73 10.21 5.48
CA LEU A 209 -16.87 10.38 4.31
C LEU A 209 -17.12 11.70 3.60
N LYS A 210 -16.06 12.48 3.42
CA LYS A 210 -16.07 13.75 2.67
C LYS A 210 -15.26 13.55 1.39
N PHE A 211 -15.94 13.32 0.27
CA PHE A 211 -15.27 12.96 -0.98
C PHE A 211 -14.35 14.05 -1.53
N GLU A 212 -14.68 15.33 -1.36
CA GLU A 212 -13.81 16.44 -1.76
C GLU A 212 -12.49 16.45 -0.97
N PHE A 213 -12.57 16.12 0.32
CA PHE A 213 -11.39 15.96 1.16
C PHE A 213 -10.55 14.75 0.73
N LEU A 214 -11.19 13.59 0.53
CA LEU A 214 -10.51 12.36 0.11
C LEU A 214 -9.86 12.51 -1.26
N GLU A 215 -10.55 13.12 -2.24
CA GLU A 215 -10.01 13.39 -3.57
C GLU A 215 -8.70 14.20 -3.48
N GLU A 216 -8.70 15.28 -2.70
CA GLU A 216 -7.53 16.13 -2.53
C GLU A 216 -6.41 15.39 -1.77
N ALA A 217 -6.73 14.68 -0.69
CA ALA A 217 -5.77 13.96 0.14
C ALA A 217 -5.09 12.83 -0.66
N ILE A 218 -5.88 12.01 -1.36
CA ILE A 218 -5.38 10.91 -2.22
C ILE A 218 -4.53 11.49 -3.35
N PHE A 219 -4.98 12.56 -4.01
CA PHE A 219 -4.21 13.21 -5.07
C PHE A 219 -2.83 13.67 -4.59
N ARG A 220 -2.75 14.35 -3.43
CA ARG A 220 -1.47 14.79 -2.86
C ARG A 220 -0.59 13.60 -2.48
N SER A 221 -1.17 12.58 -1.90
CA SER A 221 -0.49 11.34 -1.52
C SER A 221 0.11 10.62 -2.74
N CYS A 222 -0.70 10.37 -3.77
CA CYS A 222 -0.24 9.76 -5.03
C CYS A 222 0.85 10.60 -5.72
N ARG A 223 0.75 11.94 -5.67
CA ARG A 223 1.75 12.85 -6.22
C ARG A 223 3.10 12.72 -5.51
N ILE A 224 3.10 12.58 -4.17
CA ILE A 224 4.32 12.35 -3.40
C ILE A 224 4.92 11.01 -3.79
N LYS A 225 4.13 9.94 -3.73
CA LYS A 225 4.61 8.61 -4.08
C LYS A 225 5.09 8.52 -5.52
N GLY A 226 4.34 9.07 -6.48
CA GLY A 226 4.73 9.13 -7.89
C GLY A 226 6.09 9.79 -8.10
N ARG A 227 6.33 10.94 -7.49
CA ARG A 227 7.63 11.64 -7.55
C ARG A 227 8.78 10.84 -6.96
N VAL A 228 8.56 10.12 -5.87
CA VAL A 228 9.58 9.23 -5.28
C VAL A 228 9.87 8.06 -6.22
N VAL A 229 8.84 7.48 -6.82
CA VAL A 229 8.97 6.38 -7.80
C VAL A 229 9.68 6.84 -9.08
N GLU A 230 9.39 8.04 -9.58
CA GLU A 230 10.07 8.64 -10.75
C GLU A 230 11.59 8.80 -10.54
N GLN A 231 12.02 9.05 -9.29
CA GLN A 231 13.43 9.19 -8.94
C GLN A 231 14.12 7.86 -8.62
N ASP A 232 13.37 6.87 -8.16
CA ASP A 232 13.93 5.57 -7.75
C ASP A 232 12.87 4.47 -7.93
N GLU A 233 12.69 4.01 -9.16
CA GLU A 233 11.66 3.02 -9.51
C GLU A 233 11.85 1.68 -8.78
N THR A 234 13.09 1.22 -8.66
CA THR A 234 13.44 -0.13 -8.16
C THR A 234 13.84 -0.17 -6.68
N GLU A 235 13.70 0.96 -5.96
CA GLU A 235 13.99 1.06 -4.51
C GLU A 235 15.44 0.71 -4.15
N THR A 236 16.35 1.33 -4.86
CA THR A 236 17.80 1.19 -4.59
C THR A 236 18.35 2.29 -3.68
N GLY A 237 17.56 3.32 -3.36
CA GLY A 237 17.98 4.48 -2.58
C GLY A 237 16.83 5.27 -1.98
N LEU A 238 16.45 6.40 -2.60
CA LEU A 238 15.47 7.35 -2.08
C LEU A 238 14.12 6.72 -1.74
N ARG A 239 13.64 5.79 -2.55
CA ARG A 239 12.32 5.16 -2.35
C ARG A 239 12.19 4.44 -1.00
N ALA A 240 13.31 4.08 -0.37
CA ALA A 240 13.29 3.48 0.96
C ALA A 240 12.65 4.38 2.04
N ILE A 241 12.55 5.72 1.84
CA ILE A 241 11.84 6.61 2.78
C ILE A 241 10.36 6.25 2.94
N LEU A 242 9.75 5.63 1.92
CA LEU A 242 8.37 5.14 1.98
C LEU A 242 8.18 4.03 3.03
N ASN A 243 9.28 3.41 3.49
CA ASN A 243 9.26 2.42 4.56
C ASN A 243 9.33 3.02 5.97
N PHE A 244 9.03 4.32 6.15
CA PHE A 244 8.90 4.94 7.48
C PHE A 244 7.83 4.20 8.29
N GLY A 245 8.22 3.71 9.48
CA GLY A 245 7.37 2.89 10.34
C GLY A 245 7.37 1.38 10.02
N HIS A 246 7.77 0.97 8.82
CA HIS A 246 7.65 -0.43 8.38
C HIS A 246 8.59 -1.39 9.13
N THR A 247 9.72 -0.93 9.67
CA THR A 247 10.64 -1.79 10.42
C THR A 247 9.95 -2.45 11.62
N LEU A 248 9.24 -1.67 12.44
CA LEU A 248 8.44 -2.22 13.54
C LEU A 248 7.10 -2.76 13.02
N GLY A 249 6.50 -2.16 12.00
CA GLY A 249 5.24 -2.62 11.40
C GLY A 249 5.32 -4.07 10.93
N HIS A 250 6.33 -4.43 10.15
CA HIS A 250 6.54 -5.81 9.67
C HIS A 250 6.83 -6.79 10.82
N LEU A 251 7.58 -6.35 11.85
CA LEU A 251 7.78 -7.15 13.06
C LEU A 251 6.43 -7.46 13.72
N ILE A 252 5.56 -6.45 13.89
CA ILE A 252 4.23 -6.62 14.49
C ILE A 252 3.40 -7.63 13.67
N GLU A 253 3.33 -7.46 12.35
CA GLU A 253 2.57 -8.36 11.48
C GLU A 253 3.07 -9.81 11.56
N THR A 254 4.40 -9.99 11.57
CA THR A 254 5.01 -11.32 11.61
C THR A 254 4.86 -11.98 12.98
N HIS A 255 5.13 -11.22 14.05
CA HIS A 255 5.10 -11.75 15.43
C HIS A 255 3.68 -12.07 15.90
N ALA A 256 2.71 -11.21 15.61
CA ALA A 256 1.31 -11.43 15.99
C ALA A 256 0.59 -12.46 15.10
N GLY A 257 1.21 -12.86 13.98
CA GLY A 257 0.58 -13.66 12.93
C GLY A 257 -0.21 -12.80 11.95
N TYR A 258 -0.04 -13.09 10.66
CA TYR A 258 -0.69 -12.34 9.59
C TYR A 258 -2.22 -12.36 9.73
N GLY A 259 -2.86 -11.19 9.53
CA GLY A 259 -4.31 -11.01 9.67
C GLY A 259 -4.77 -10.58 11.06
N THR A 260 -3.94 -10.68 12.12
CA THR A 260 -4.27 -10.18 13.47
C THR A 260 -4.42 -8.67 13.46
N TYR A 261 -3.40 -7.98 12.94
CA TYR A 261 -3.41 -6.55 12.71
C TYR A 261 -3.42 -6.25 11.21
N LEU A 262 -4.19 -5.23 10.81
CA LEU A 262 -4.10 -4.71 9.45
C LEU A 262 -2.76 -4.00 9.25
N HIS A 263 -2.26 -4.01 8.02
CA HIS A 263 -0.99 -3.39 7.66
C HIS A 263 -0.86 -1.94 8.18
N GLY A 264 -1.87 -1.11 7.96
CA GLY A 264 -1.85 0.28 8.44
C GLY A 264 -1.87 0.42 9.96
N GLU A 265 -2.47 -0.52 10.70
CA GLU A 265 -2.42 -0.53 12.17
C GLU A 265 -0.99 -0.80 12.66
N ALA A 266 -0.35 -1.81 12.09
CA ALA A 266 1.03 -2.16 12.42
C ALA A 266 2.02 -1.06 12.02
N VAL A 267 1.89 -0.52 10.81
CA VAL A 267 2.72 0.58 10.31
C VAL A 267 2.49 1.86 11.12
N GLY A 268 1.26 2.15 11.54
CA GLY A 268 0.95 3.31 12.37
C GLY A 268 1.67 3.27 13.72
N ALA A 269 1.66 2.13 14.40
CA ALA A 269 2.45 1.90 15.62
C ALA A 269 3.95 2.04 15.35
N GLY A 270 4.42 1.49 14.22
CA GLY A 270 5.79 1.62 13.76
C GLY A 270 6.21 3.06 13.43
N MET A 271 5.31 3.86 12.83
CA MET A 271 5.57 5.29 12.59
C MET A 271 5.70 6.08 13.90
N CYS A 272 4.86 5.75 14.90
CA CYS A 272 4.97 6.36 16.22
C CYS A 272 6.32 6.03 16.85
N PHE A 273 6.74 4.77 16.81
CA PHE A 273 8.07 4.34 17.30
C PHE A 273 9.22 5.03 16.54
N ALA A 274 9.16 5.09 15.20
CA ALA A 274 10.21 5.73 14.41
C ALA A 274 10.33 7.24 14.67
N ALA A 275 9.20 7.92 14.88
CA ALA A 275 9.18 9.33 15.30
C ALA A 275 9.73 9.50 16.72
N PHE A 276 9.40 8.60 17.66
CA PHE A 276 9.95 8.57 19.01
C PHE A 276 11.49 8.43 18.98
N VAL A 277 12.02 7.47 18.23
CA VAL A 277 13.47 7.30 18.04
C VAL A 277 14.11 8.55 17.46
N SER A 278 13.45 9.17 16.45
CA SER A 278 13.94 10.41 15.84
C SER A 278 14.04 11.55 16.87
N TRP A 279 13.04 11.69 17.74
CA TRP A 279 13.06 12.66 18.85
C TRP A 279 14.14 12.34 19.87
N ARG A 280 14.23 11.10 20.32
CA ARG A 280 15.24 10.63 21.29
C ARG A 280 16.69 10.82 20.83
N CYS A 281 16.90 10.73 19.52
CA CYS A 281 18.21 11.01 18.90
C CYS A 281 18.46 12.50 18.61
N ASN A 282 17.59 13.42 19.05
CA ASN A 282 17.65 14.86 18.81
C ASN A 282 17.58 15.27 17.31
N GLU A 283 17.07 14.38 16.46
CA GLU A 283 16.84 14.69 15.03
C GLU A 283 15.48 15.39 14.81
N LEU A 284 14.43 14.93 15.51
CA LEU A 284 13.08 15.49 15.44
C LEU A 284 12.84 16.42 16.64
N PRO A 285 12.38 17.67 16.44
CA PRO A 285 11.98 18.56 17.54
C PRO A 285 10.85 17.94 18.39
N GLU A 286 10.89 18.14 19.72
CA GLU A 286 9.90 17.62 20.67
C GLU A 286 8.47 18.03 20.30
N LYS A 287 8.25 19.29 19.92
CA LYS A 287 6.95 19.79 19.47
C LYS A 287 6.37 19.00 18.27
N ASP A 288 7.23 18.52 17.38
CA ASP A 288 6.81 17.76 16.21
C ASP A 288 6.49 16.30 16.61
N TRP A 289 7.27 15.72 17.54
CA TRP A 289 6.94 14.44 18.18
C TRP A 289 5.58 14.49 18.88
N GLU A 290 5.32 15.52 19.70
CA GLU A 290 4.03 15.69 20.39
C GLU A 290 2.85 15.80 19.41
N ARG A 291 3.02 16.50 18.29
CA ARG A 291 1.99 16.58 17.23
C ARG A 291 1.70 15.23 16.60
N ILE A 292 2.74 14.47 16.26
CA ILE A 292 2.62 13.13 15.64
C ILE A 292 1.93 12.19 16.63
N SER A 293 2.46 12.04 17.84
CA SER A 293 1.95 11.11 18.84
C SER A 293 0.53 11.43 19.27
N SER A 294 0.20 12.72 19.49
CA SER A 294 -1.17 13.14 19.81
C SER A 294 -2.17 12.86 18.69
N TYR A 295 -1.74 12.93 17.43
CA TYR A 295 -2.61 12.64 16.31
C TYR A 295 -2.81 11.14 16.11
N LEU A 296 -1.74 10.34 16.12
CA LEU A 296 -1.80 8.89 16.01
C LEU A 296 -2.60 8.25 17.13
N ARG A 297 -2.50 8.74 18.36
CA ARG A 297 -3.29 8.29 19.52
C ARG A 297 -4.81 8.36 19.30
N LYS A 298 -5.29 9.26 18.47
CA LYS A 298 -6.72 9.40 18.15
C LYS A 298 -7.20 8.37 17.13
N ILE A 299 -6.31 7.78 16.36
CA ILE A 299 -6.62 6.92 15.21
C ILE A 299 -6.34 5.46 15.52
N LEU A 300 -5.22 5.19 16.21
CA LEU A 300 -4.73 3.84 16.49
C LEU A 300 -5.35 3.26 17.75
N ALA A 301 -5.60 1.97 17.70
CA ALA A 301 -5.78 1.14 18.89
C ALA A 301 -4.41 0.54 19.30
N PRO A 302 -4.21 0.24 20.59
CA PRO A 302 -2.97 -0.38 21.05
C PRO A 302 -2.70 -1.73 20.36
N VAL A 303 -1.45 -1.93 19.97
CA VAL A 303 -0.94 -3.23 19.55
C VAL A 303 -0.43 -3.97 20.78
N VAL A 304 -0.87 -5.21 20.98
CA VAL A 304 -0.42 -6.06 22.10
C VAL A 304 0.50 -7.16 21.55
N LEU A 305 1.73 -7.22 22.08
CA LEU A 305 2.72 -8.23 21.70
C LEU A 305 3.04 -9.11 22.91
N HIS A 306 2.78 -10.41 22.77
CA HIS A 306 3.04 -11.39 23.80
C HIS A 306 4.40 -12.06 23.59
N ASN A 307 5.17 -12.21 24.67
CA ASN A 307 6.44 -12.97 24.64
C ASN A 307 7.46 -12.46 23.60
N LEU A 308 7.52 -11.16 23.35
CA LEU A 308 8.52 -10.56 22.49
C LEU A 308 9.77 -10.23 23.33
N ASP A 309 10.83 -11.01 23.20
CA ASP A 309 12.12 -10.74 23.80
C ASP A 309 13.13 -10.15 22.80
N GLN A 310 14.35 -9.87 23.28
CA GLN A 310 15.39 -9.24 22.46
C GLN A 310 15.85 -10.14 21.30
N ASP A 311 15.90 -11.44 21.48
CA ASP A 311 16.37 -12.36 20.45
C ASP A 311 15.32 -12.48 19.34
N VAL A 312 14.05 -12.62 19.71
CA VAL A 312 12.93 -12.63 18.74
C VAL A 312 12.84 -11.29 18.00
N PHE A 313 12.95 -10.16 18.72
CA PHE A 313 12.95 -8.83 18.11
C PHE A 313 14.07 -8.68 17.07
N ARG A 314 15.30 -9.06 17.45
CA ARG A 314 16.48 -9.01 16.58
C ARG A 314 16.27 -9.87 15.32
N ASP A 315 15.85 -11.12 15.51
CA ASP A 315 15.71 -12.07 14.42
C ASP A 315 14.64 -11.60 13.40
N LEU A 316 13.50 -11.11 13.87
CA LEU A 316 12.45 -10.59 12.99
C LEU A 316 12.89 -9.35 12.20
N ILE A 317 13.59 -8.41 12.84
CA ILE A 317 14.09 -7.21 12.14
C ILE A 317 15.16 -7.54 11.11
N LEU A 318 16.06 -8.48 11.41
CA LEU A 318 17.13 -8.86 10.47
C LEU A 318 16.62 -9.70 9.31
N HIS A 319 15.61 -10.56 9.52
CA HIS A 319 14.98 -11.34 8.44
C HIS A 319 14.32 -10.47 7.39
N ASP A 320 13.67 -9.40 7.80
CA ASP A 320 13.01 -8.45 6.87
C ASP A 320 14.01 -7.77 5.92
N LYS A 321 15.25 -7.56 6.32
CA LYS A 321 16.22 -6.72 5.59
C LYS A 321 17.49 -7.40 5.07
N LYS A 322 17.61 -8.73 5.16
CA LYS A 322 18.75 -9.53 4.64
C LYS A 322 20.14 -8.94 4.93
N THR A 323 20.37 -8.40 6.14
CA THR A 323 21.62 -7.70 6.48
C THR A 323 22.64 -8.62 7.12
N GLN A 324 23.92 -8.48 6.69
CA GLN A 324 25.04 -9.28 7.23
C GLN A 324 25.62 -8.75 8.54
N ASN A 325 25.28 -7.50 8.99
CA ASN A 325 26.01 -6.78 10.03
C ASN A 325 25.20 -6.45 11.29
N GLN A 326 24.12 -7.16 11.65
CA GLN A 326 23.25 -6.87 12.81
C GLN A 326 22.76 -5.41 12.89
N ALA A 327 22.69 -4.73 11.77
CA ALA A 327 22.30 -3.35 11.63
C ALA A 327 21.31 -3.20 10.45
N VAL A 328 20.41 -2.24 10.52
CA VAL A 328 19.41 -2.00 9.49
C VAL A 328 19.37 -0.54 9.07
N ASN A 329 18.91 -0.29 7.84
CA ASN A 329 18.58 1.05 7.42
C ASN A 329 17.24 1.44 8.06
N PHE A 330 17.26 2.47 8.90
CA PHE A 330 16.11 2.93 9.65
C PHE A 330 15.67 4.30 9.16
N ILE A 331 14.39 4.48 8.87
CA ILE A 331 13.88 5.75 8.36
C ILE A 331 13.52 6.64 9.54
N MET A 332 14.09 7.84 9.57
CA MET A 332 13.91 8.85 10.63
C MET A 332 13.37 10.15 10.07
N LEU A 333 12.81 10.98 10.94
CA LEU A 333 12.34 12.34 10.63
C LEU A 333 13.33 13.38 11.14
N LYS A 334 13.62 14.42 10.31
CA LYS A 334 14.30 15.65 10.75
C LYS A 334 13.34 16.69 11.28
N LYS A 335 12.16 16.74 10.69
CA LYS A 335 11.01 17.57 11.03
C LYS A 335 9.79 17.01 10.34
N LEU A 336 8.61 17.50 10.67
CA LEU A 336 7.40 17.19 9.90
C LEU A 336 7.60 17.52 8.42
N GLY A 337 7.30 16.57 7.55
CA GLY A 337 7.45 16.68 6.10
C GLY A 337 8.88 16.48 5.58
N ALA A 338 9.81 16.00 6.41
CA ALA A 338 11.18 15.71 5.96
C ALA A 338 11.77 14.50 6.68
N SER A 339 12.07 13.44 5.93
CA SER A 339 12.68 12.20 6.40
C SER A 339 14.09 12.01 5.84
N PHE A 340 14.82 11.07 6.41
CA PHE A 340 16.11 10.61 5.92
C PHE A 340 16.33 9.14 6.29
N ILE A 341 17.30 8.52 5.64
CA ILE A 341 17.71 7.15 5.93
C ILE A 341 18.89 7.19 6.89
N GLN A 342 18.71 6.66 8.10
CA GLN A 342 19.81 6.37 9.02
C GLN A 342 20.36 4.99 8.67
N TYR A 343 21.52 4.99 8.01
CA TYR A 343 22.20 3.76 7.62
C TYR A 343 22.81 3.05 8.83
N GLU A 344 22.88 1.73 8.74
CA GLU A 344 23.58 0.87 9.70
C GLU A 344 23.21 1.11 11.18
N THR A 345 21.91 1.29 11.44
CA THR A 345 21.41 1.42 12.81
C THR A 345 21.49 0.05 13.52
N PRO A 346 22.22 -0.06 14.63
CA PRO A 346 22.32 -1.32 15.38
C PRO A 346 20.95 -1.77 15.91
N VAL A 347 20.62 -3.04 15.75
CA VAL A 347 19.31 -3.58 16.20
C VAL A 347 19.19 -3.55 17.71
N GLU A 348 20.30 -3.71 18.46
CA GLU A 348 20.32 -3.59 19.93
C GLU A 348 19.90 -2.18 20.38
N LYS A 349 20.35 -1.12 19.68
CA LYS A 349 19.90 0.25 19.96
C LYS A 349 18.40 0.41 19.74
N LEU A 350 17.87 -0.18 18.67
CA LEU A 350 16.43 -0.16 18.40
C LEU A 350 15.65 -0.93 19.48
N TRP A 351 16.19 -2.04 19.97
CA TRP A 351 15.59 -2.78 21.08
C TRP A 351 15.54 -1.95 22.37
N ASP A 352 16.61 -1.27 22.73
CA ASP A 352 16.64 -0.40 23.91
C ASP A 352 15.63 0.75 23.81
N GLU A 353 15.55 1.40 22.65
CA GLU A 353 14.54 2.44 22.43
C GLU A 353 13.13 1.85 22.36
N PHE A 354 12.95 0.62 21.90
CA PHE A 354 11.64 -0.04 21.89
C PHE A 354 11.13 -0.33 23.31
N LYS A 355 12.00 -0.79 24.21
CA LYS A 355 11.65 -0.94 25.64
C LYS A 355 11.25 0.38 26.27
N ASN A 356 12.00 1.45 26.00
CA ASN A 356 11.67 2.80 26.47
C ASN A 356 10.31 3.26 25.92
N PHE A 357 10.08 3.03 24.64
CA PHE A 357 8.83 3.41 23.96
C PHE A 357 7.62 2.69 24.56
N THR A 358 7.68 1.38 24.72
CA THR A 358 6.56 0.58 25.27
C THR A 358 6.29 0.90 26.74
N ALA A 359 7.32 1.23 27.51
CA ALA A 359 7.17 1.66 28.91
C ALA A 359 6.53 3.04 29.06
N LEU A 360 6.85 3.98 28.15
CA LEU A 360 6.37 5.37 28.21
C LEU A 360 5.03 5.58 27.47
N TYR A 361 4.78 4.79 26.43
CA TYR A 361 3.65 4.94 25.50
C TYR A 361 2.95 3.59 25.23
N PRO A 362 2.46 2.88 26.28
CA PRO A 362 1.80 1.57 26.13
C PRO A 362 0.51 1.64 25.32
N GLU A 363 -0.05 2.84 25.16
CA GLU A 363 -1.22 3.07 24.30
C GLU A 363 -0.98 2.86 22.80
N PHE A 364 0.29 2.75 22.36
CA PHE A 364 0.62 2.40 20.99
C PHE A 364 1.06 0.94 20.86
N VAL A 365 1.94 0.50 21.77
CA VAL A 365 2.41 -0.90 21.82
C VAL A 365 2.57 -1.32 23.27
N GLU A 366 1.87 -2.38 23.65
CA GLU A 366 1.93 -3.00 24.97
C GLU A 366 2.67 -4.34 24.86
N LEU A 367 3.69 -4.54 25.72
CA LEU A 367 4.37 -5.84 25.88
C LEU A 367 3.71 -6.61 27.02
N ARG A 368 3.33 -7.86 26.79
CA ARG A 368 2.75 -8.79 27.77
C ARG A 368 3.51 -10.11 27.84
#